data_f63a62482f9ffaa7b6f5ae274c6ebb9c
#
_entry.id   f63a62482f9ffaa7b6f5ae274c6ebb9c
#
_cell.length_a   1.000
_cell.length_b   1.000
_cell.length_c   1.000
_cell.angle_alpha   90.00
_cell.angle_beta   90.00
_cell.angle_gamma   90.00
#
_symmetry.space_group_name_H-M   'P 1'
#
loop_
_entity.id
_entity.type
_entity.pdbx_description
1 polymer ?
#
loop_
_entity_poly.entity_id
_entity_poly.type
_entity_poly.pdbx_seq_one_letter_code
_entity_poly.pdbx_strand_id
1 'polypeptide(L)'
;MTRALAILTALAALLIAPFAAAQISPAPQKIVTPVDPLTMGTDNFTRLADPDLWKGLSIHRIEFRDARTFWRVYRVMNLRKPNGPLWFVPHDNENAAFQAAILAVRSYGGVVVAVEEARSLAGPDSRMNGDVAFGRPVDPNRNFRDDTPDYARTILADLGSPARLIIALHTNQAGFDAAESECAPDQPETSGSGEISVLLCSDLYLPRPSIRAAWPYDDTDSVAIVAFAGDRSPATGFCSRALADADMNIMFERVVKTDGSLSNYALYRGLPYVNLETQDRGVEPVGLGDARARLLAMIDVVMARCSTVDGLALRTWPPRPLRPAKRRPR
;
A
#
# COMPACT_ATOMS: atom_id res chain seq x y z
N MET A 1 -79.88 20.32 45.75
CA MET A 1 -78.57 19.70 45.93
C MET A 1 -78.33 18.71 44.82
N THR A 2 -77.74 19.16 43.72
CA THR A 2 -77.43 18.33 42.53
C THR A 2 -75.98 18.64 42.09
N ARG A 3 -75.13 17.64 42.30
CA ARG A 3 -73.73 17.71 41.91
C ARG A 3 -73.60 17.30 40.42
N ALA A 4 -73.15 18.22 39.61
CA ALA A 4 -72.76 17.96 38.21
C ALA A 4 -71.42 17.29 38.16
N LEU A 5 -71.32 16.14 37.45
CA LEU A 5 -70.12 15.39 37.19
C LEU A 5 -69.54 15.90 35.86
N ALA A 6 -68.37 16.53 35.89
CA ALA A 6 -67.66 16.95 34.70
C ALA A 6 -66.75 15.80 34.22
N ILE A 7 -67.01 15.30 33.01
CA ILE A 7 -66.17 14.32 32.33
C ILE A 7 -65.09 15.08 31.57
N LEU A 8 -63.84 14.93 32.00
CA LEU A 8 -62.67 15.45 31.27
C LEU A 8 -62.26 14.39 30.20
N THR A 9 -62.51 14.67 28.96
CA THR A 9 -61.97 13.92 27.82
C THR A 9 -60.56 14.45 27.50
N ALA A 10 -59.54 13.69 27.88
CA ALA A 10 -58.16 13.95 27.48
C ALA A 10 -57.93 13.48 26.04
N LEU A 11 -57.79 14.42 25.10
CA LEU A 11 -57.36 14.16 23.72
C LEU A 11 -55.83 13.88 23.71
N ALA A 12 -55.44 12.62 23.57
CA ALA A 12 -54.05 12.24 23.33
C ALA A 12 -53.70 12.54 21.85
N ALA A 13 -53.07 13.67 21.60
CA ALA A 13 -52.46 13.96 20.31
C ALA A 13 -51.19 13.10 20.14
N LEU A 14 -51.27 12.01 19.35
CA LEU A 14 -50.12 11.25 18.90
C LEU A 14 -49.31 12.18 17.96
N LEU A 15 -48.21 12.72 18.43
CA LEU A 15 -47.19 13.35 17.62
C LEU A 15 -46.47 12.26 16.82
N ILE A 16 -46.91 12.03 15.57
CA ILE A 16 -46.18 11.25 14.60
C ILE A 16 -45.01 12.15 14.15
N ALA A 17 -43.85 11.99 14.80
CA ALA A 17 -42.62 12.58 14.30
C ALA A 17 -42.34 11.99 12.90
N PRO A 18 -42.12 12.81 11.85
CA PRO A 18 -41.70 12.27 10.58
C PRO A 18 -40.33 11.59 10.79
N PHE A 19 -40.26 10.30 10.51
CA PHE A 19 -38.99 9.63 10.35
C PHE A 19 -38.21 10.40 9.27
N ALA A 20 -37.20 11.14 9.69
CA ALA A 20 -36.23 11.68 8.75
C ALA A 20 -35.61 10.48 8.04
N ALA A 21 -36.05 10.22 6.81
CA ALA A 21 -35.37 9.28 5.94
C ALA A 21 -33.90 9.70 5.91
N ALA A 22 -33.03 8.84 6.47
CA ALA A 22 -31.61 9.04 6.37
C ALA A 22 -31.31 9.27 4.88
N GLN A 23 -30.92 10.47 4.50
CA GLN A 23 -30.48 10.75 3.16
C GLN A 23 -29.27 9.86 2.96
N ILE A 24 -29.43 8.80 2.16
CA ILE A 24 -28.32 8.00 1.66
C ILE A 24 -27.49 9.01 0.87
N SER A 25 -26.38 9.45 1.46
CA SER A 25 -25.41 10.29 0.75
C SER A 25 -25.09 9.56 -0.56
N PRO A 26 -25.18 10.22 -1.72
CA PRO A 26 -24.80 9.56 -2.97
C PRO A 26 -23.39 9.02 -2.81
N ALA A 27 -23.18 7.80 -3.29
CA ALA A 27 -21.84 7.19 -3.29
C ALA A 27 -20.83 8.22 -3.83
N PRO A 28 -19.66 8.38 -3.19
CA PRO A 28 -18.69 9.41 -3.58
C PRO A 28 -18.40 9.28 -5.07
N GLN A 29 -18.61 10.38 -5.79
CA GLN A 29 -18.48 10.39 -7.25
C GLN A 29 -17.01 10.18 -7.60
N LYS A 30 -16.72 9.06 -8.24
CA LYS A 30 -15.40 8.73 -8.77
C LYS A 30 -15.26 9.35 -10.15
N ILE A 31 -14.29 10.23 -10.32
CA ILE A 31 -13.98 10.87 -11.60
C ILE A 31 -12.78 10.18 -12.20
N VAL A 32 -12.89 9.74 -13.45
CA VAL A 32 -11.81 9.09 -14.20
C VAL A 32 -11.53 9.92 -15.44
N THR A 33 -10.32 10.47 -15.53
CA THR A 33 -9.91 11.35 -16.62
C THR A 33 -8.68 10.76 -17.32
N PRO A 34 -8.70 10.56 -18.65
CA PRO A 34 -7.51 10.22 -19.39
C PRO A 34 -6.52 11.39 -19.32
N VAL A 35 -5.23 11.08 -19.19
CA VAL A 35 -4.17 12.09 -19.12
C VAL A 35 -3.04 11.76 -20.10
N ASP A 36 -2.45 12.80 -20.64
CA ASP A 36 -1.21 12.70 -21.41
C ASP A 36 -0.02 12.88 -20.47
N PRO A 37 0.81 11.83 -20.25
CA PRO A 37 1.92 11.88 -19.32
C PRO A 37 2.95 12.97 -19.66
N LEU A 38 3.08 13.34 -20.93
CA LEU A 38 4.04 14.36 -21.38
C LEU A 38 3.60 15.80 -21.05
N THR A 39 2.33 15.98 -20.67
CA THR A 39 1.76 17.29 -20.26
C THR A 39 1.63 17.44 -18.75
N MET A 40 1.91 16.35 -18.00
CA MET A 40 1.83 16.39 -16.54
C MET A 40 3.00 17.15 -15.93
N GLY A 41 2.67 18.09 -15.01
CA GLY A 41 3.67 18.95 -14.36
C GLY A 41 4.23 18.39 -13.04
N THR A 42 3.88 17.16 -12.65
CA THR A 42 4.45 16.54 -11.45
C THR A 42 5.86 16.02 -11.75
N ASP A 43 6.72 15.98 -10.75
CA ASP A 43 8.12 15.58 -10.91
C ASP A 43 8.28 14.13 -11.40
N ASN A 44 7.42 13.21 -10.95
CA ASN A 44 7.37 11.83 -11.41
C ASN A 44 7.22 11.72 -12.92
N PHE A 45 6.32 12.49 -13.53
CA PHE A 45 6.10 12.47 -14.98
C PHE A 45 7.15 13.27 -15.74
N THR A 46 7.55 14.43 -15.23
CA THR A 46 8.57 15.28 -15.90
C THR A 46 9.93 14.60 -15.99
N ARG A 47 10.26 13.71 -15.04
CA ARG A 47 11.47 12.89 -15.07
C ARG A 47 11.41 11.74 -16.07
N LEU A 48 10.23 11.41 -16.60
CA LEU A 48 9.97 10.38 -17.59
C LEU A 48 9.46 11.00 -18.91
N ALA A 49 10.09 12.09 -19.35
CA ALA A 49 9.67 12.87 -20.51
C ALA A 49 9.90 12.18 -21.89
N ASP A 50 10.49 10.98 -21.91
CA ASP A 50 10.66 10.21 -23.15
C ASP A 50 9.32 9.64 -23.63
N PRO A 51 8.80 10.08 -24.83
CA PRO A 51 7.52 9.58 -25.34
C PRO A 51 7.49 8.07 -25.58
N ASP A 52 8.64 7.46 -25.84
CA ASP A 52 8.72 6.02 -26.11
C ASP A 52 8.42 5.18 -24.87
N LEU A 53 8.63 5.73 -23.67
CA LEU A 53 8.26 5.07 -22.43
C LEU A 53 6.76 4.87 -22.29
N TRP A 54 5.95 5.72 -22.90
CA TRP A 54 4.50 5.71 -22.75
C TRP A 54 3.75 4.98 -23.86
N LYS A 55 4.46 4.57 -24.92
CA LYS A 55 3.85 3.84 -26.04
C LYS A 55 3.23 2.51 -25.57
N GLY A 56 1.94 2.32 -25.88
CA GLY A 56 1.19 1.12 -25.51
C GLY A 56 0.71 1.08 -24.06
N LEU A 57 0.86 2.18 -23.32
CA LEU A 57 0.27 2.38 -22.01
C LEU A 57 -0.99 3.26 -22.11
N SER A 58 -2.00 2.98 -21.29
CA SER A 58 -3.17 3.84 -21.07
C SER A 58 -3.07 4.46 -19.69
N ILE A 59 -3.19 5.78 -19.60
CA ILE A 59 -3.01 6.50 -18.35
C ILE A 59 -4.29 7.27 -18.01
N HIS A 60 -4.77 7.06 -16.78
CA HIS A 60 -5.94 7.77 -16.24
C HIS A 60 -5.60 8.32 -14.86
N ARG A 61 -6.06 9.52 -14.58
CA ARG A 61 -6.16 10.05 -13.23
C ARG A 61 -7.54 9.72 -12.68
N ILE A 62 -7.57 9.18 -11.47
CA ILE A 62 -8.77 8.80 -10.75
C ILE A 62 -8.84 9.67 -9.50
N GLU A 63 -9.94 10.42 -9.36
CA GLU A 63 -10.19 11.28 -8.23
C GLU A 63 -11.44 10.80 -7.49
N PHE A 64 -11.36 10.69 -6.17
CA PHE A 64 -12.47 10.23 -5.34
C PHE A 64 -12.31 10.70 -3.90
N ARG A 65 -13.42 10.66 -3.13
CA ARG A 65 -13.38 10.86 -1.68
C ARG A 65 -13.60 9.53 -0.97
N ASP A 66 -12.87 9.36 0.12
CA ASP A 66 -13.11 8.30 1.09
C ASP A 66 -13.03 8.88 2.50
N ALA A 67 -14.11 8.72 3.27
CA ALA A 67 -14.28 9.36 4.57
C ALA A 67 -13.96 10.88 4.50
N ARG A 68 -12.85 11.30 5.14
CA ARG A 68 -12.43 12.70 5.21
C ARG A 68 -11.38 13.10 4.18
N THR A 69 -10.89 12.14 3.40
CA THR A 69 -9.72 12.32 2.51
C THR A 69 -10.15 12.38 1.06
N PHE A 70 -9.60 13.32 0.32
CA PHE A 70 -9.69 13.35 -1.13
C PHE A 70 -8.44 12.72 -1.72
N TRP A 71 -8.64 11.77 -2.63
CA TRP A 71 -7.58 10.98 -3.23
C TRP A 71 -7.46 11.27 -4.71
N ARG A 72 -6.23 11.35 -5.17
CA ARG A 72 -5.85 11.31 -6.59
C ARG A 72 -4.92 10.13 -6.78
N VAL A 73 -5.19 9.32 -7.78
CA VAL A 73 -4.31 8.20 -8.14
C VAL A 73 -4.16 8.14 -9.66
N TYR A 74 -2.96 7.80 -10.09
CA TYR A 74 -2.70 7.47 -11.49
C TYR A 74 -2.82 5.97 -11.68
N ARG A 75 -3.56 5.59 -12.71
CA ARG A 75 -3.69 4.22 -13.16
C ARG A 75 -3.03 4.11 -14.53
N VAL A 76 -1.90 3.39 -14.61
CA VAL A 76 -1.16 3.17 -15.85
C VAL A 76 -1.25 1.70 -16.24
N MET A 77 -1.94 1.38 -17.32
CA MET A 77 -2.19 0.02 -17.77
C MET A 77 -1.42 -0.31 -19.05
N ASN A 78 -0.78 -1.46 -19.08
CA ASN A 78 -0.20 -2.00 -20.31
C ASN A 78 -1.32 -2.60 -21.19
N LEU A 79 -1.60 -1.96 -22.32
CA LEU A 79 -2.67 -2.37 -23.23
C LEU A 79 -2.41 -3.71 -23.93
N ARG A 80 -1.16 -4.12 -24.07
CA ARG A 80 -0.77 -5.38 -24.71
C ARG A 80 -0.71 -6.55 -23.74
N LYS A 81 -0.41 -6.27 -22.46
CA LYS A 81 -0.24 -7.27 -21.39
C LYS A 81 -1.04 -6.84 -20.15
N PRO A 82 -2.37 -6.69 -20.21
CA PRO A 82 -3.16 -6.13 -19.10
C PRO A 82 -3.23 -7.04 -17.86
N ASN A 83 -2.94 -8.33 -18.02
CA ASN A 83 -3.09 -9.35 -16.96
C ASN A 83 -1.83 -9.59 -16.12
N GLY A 84 -0.81 -8.76 -16.24
CA GLY A 84 0.39 -8.80 -15.37
C GLY A 84 0.06 -8.37 -13.92
N PRO A 85 1.09 -8.16 -13.08
CA PRO A 85 0.91 -7.74 -11.68
C PRO A 85 0.17 -6.42 -11.51
N LEU A 86 -0.31 -6.18 -10.29
CA LEU A 86 -0.68 -4.86 -9.83
C LEU A 86 0.54 -4.27 -9.12
N TRP A 87 1.09 -3.21 -9.68
CA TRP A 87 2.21 -2.45 -9.15
C TRP A 87 1.67 -1.28 -8.34
N PHE A 88 1.96 -1.23 -7.05
CA PHE A 88 1.47 -0.17 -6.18
C PHE A 88 2.60 0.75 -5.72
N VAL A 89 2.43 2.05 -5.95
CA VAL A 89 3.34 3.10 -5.50
C VAL A 89 2.55 4.05 -4.62
N PRO A 90 2.62 3.91 -3.30
CA PRO A 90 1.77 4.68 -2.40
C PRO A 90 2.24 6.13 -2.20
N HIS A 91 3.54 6.42 -2.34
CA HIS A 91 4.10 7.71 -1.99
C HIS A 91 4.62 8.45 -3.22
N ASP A 92 4.12 9.67 -3.43
CA ASP A 92 4.42 10.49 -4.62
C ASP A 92 5.89 10.97 -4.64
N ASN A 93 6.49 11.16 -3.47
CA ASN A 93 7.88 11.58 -3.33
C ASN A 93 8.90 10.45 -3.60
N GLU A 94 8.47 9.22 -3.77
CA GLU A 94 9.33 8.06 -4.02
C GLU A 94 9.59 7.87 -5.54
N ASN A 95 10.32 8.81 -6.15
CA ASN A 95 10.51 8.87 -7.60
C ASN A 95 11.14 7.59 -8.20
N ALA A 96 12.08 6.95 -7.49
CA ALA A 96 12.70 5.71 -7.97
C ALA A 96 11.69 4.56 -8.03
N ALA A 97 10.78 4.48 -7.04
CA ALA A 97 9.70 3.49 -7.01
C ALA A 97 8.73 3.70 -8.18
N PHE A 98 8.32 4.95 -8.45
CA PHE A 98 7.47 5.26 -9.59
C PHE A 98 8.13 4.87 -10.92
N GLN A 99 9.40 5.27 -11.13
CA GLN A 99 10.14 4.92 -12.35
C GLN A 99 10.30 3.42 -12.51
N ALA A 100 10.61 2.68 -11.43
CA ALA A 100 10.69 1.22 -11.47
C ALA A 100 9.34 0.60 -11.84
N ALA A 101 8.23 1.11 -11.29
CA ALA A 101 6.87 0.63 -11.63
C ALA A 101 6.54 0.82 -13.12
N ILE A 102 6.88 2.00 -13.71
CA ILE A 102 6.65 2.26 -15.13
C ILE A 102 7.48 1.32 -16.01
N LEU A 103 8.73 1.07 -15.68
CA LEU A 103 9.57 0.12 -16.42
C LEU A 103 9.10 -1.32 -16.25
N ALA A 104 8.67 -1.69 -15.05
CA ALA A 104 8.14 -3.02 -14.75
C ALA A 104 6.82 -3.30 -15.50
N VAL A 105 5.86 -2.36 -15.52
CA VAL A 105 4.60 -2.55 -16.26
C VAL A 105 4.83 -2.66 -17.76
N ARG A 106 5.85 -2.02 -18.29
CA ARG A 106 6.25 -2.20 -19.70
C ARG A 106 6.79 -3.60 -19.99
N SER A 107 7.63 -4.12 -19.10
CA SER A 107 8.29 -5.42 -19.25
C SER A 107 7.34 -6.57 -18.98
N TYR A 108 6.69 -6.55 -17.84
CA TYR A 108 5.88 -7.65 -17.29
C TYR A 108 4.38 -7.47 -17.51
N GLY A 109 3.92 -6.26 -17.87
CA GLY A 109 2.49 -5.96 -18.03
C GLY A 109 1.80 -5.62 -16.72
N GLY A 110 0.47 -5.70 -16.73
CA GLY A 110 -0.36 -5.36 -15.58
C GLY A 110 -0.75 -3.90 -15.51
N VAL A 111 -0.91 -3.42 -14.28
CA VAL A 111 -1.40 -2.07 -14.00
C VAL A 111 -0.58 -1.46 -12.87
N VAL A 112 -0.06 -0.24 -13.08
CA VAL A 112 0.49 0.60 -12.00
C VAL A 112 -0.67 1.40 -11.40
N VAL A 113 -0.73 1.44 -10.08
CA VAL A 113 -1.56 2.37 -9.31
C VAL A 113 -0.62 3.18 -8.42
N ALA A 114 -0.47 4.46 -8.74
CA ALA A 114 0.40 5.38 -8.01
C ALA A 114 -0.45 6.48 -7.38
N VAL A 115 -0.25 6.76 -6.10
CA VAL A 115 -0.96 7.83 -5.40
C VAL A 115 -0.29 9.15 -5.71
N GLU A 116 -1.08 10.18 -6.05
CA GLU A 116 -0.66 11.56 -6.16
C GLU A 116 -0.96 12.28 -4.85
N GLU A 117 0.03 12.88 -4.23
CA GLU A 117 -0.16 13.65 -3.02
C GLU A 117 -0.60 15.09 -3.32
N ALA A 118 -1.52 15.59 -2.50
CA ALA A 118 -1.90 16.99 -2.59
C ALA A 118 -0.87 17.87 -1.86
N ARG A 119 -0.25 18.76 -2.61
CA ARG A 119 0.83 19.65 -2.16
C ARG A 119 0.45 20.66 -1.07
N SER A 120 -0.82 20.77 -0.67
CA SER A 120 -1.30 21.94 0.03
C SER A 120 -1.02 21.99 1.55
N LEU A 121 -0.91 20.86 2.24
CA LEU A 121 -0.79 20.84 3.70
C LEU A 121 0.45 20.08 4.24
N ALA A 122 1.04 19.21 3.46
CA ALA A 122 2.12 18.34 3.91
C ALA A 122 3.51 18.78 3.40
N GLY A 123 3.57 19.72 2.47
CA GLY A 123 4.81 20.17 1.82
C GLY A 123 5.13 19.38 0.54
N PRO A 124 6.13 19.84 -0.25
CA PRO A 124 6.42 19.28 -1.58
C PRO A 124 7.04 17.88 -1.56
N ASP A 125 7.56 17.45 -0.42
CA ASP A 125 8.30 16.17 -0.28
C ASP A 125 7.65 15.26 0.76
N SER A 126 6.34 15.38 0.94
CA SER A 126 5.63 14.61 1.95
C SER A 126 5.21 13.24 1.41
N ARG A 127 5.39 12.22 2.24
CA ARG A 127 4.80 10.88 2.05
C ARG A 127 3.31 10.84 2.36
N MET A 128 2.76 11.94 2.90
CA MET A 128 1.42 11.96 3.50
C MET A 128 0.46 12.75 2.62
N ASN A 129 -0.70 12.17 2.32
CA ASN A 129 -1.75 12.92 1.63
C ASN A 129 -2.36 13.98 2.58
N GLY A 130 -2.11 15.24 2.25
CA GLY A 130 -2.60 16.40 2.99
C GLY A 130 -4.00 16.87 2.60
N ASP A 131 -4.62 16.32 1.56
CA ASP A 131 -5.97 16.73 1.11
C ASP A 131 -7.05 16.08 1.97
N VAL A 132 -7.12 16.55 3.21
CA VAL A 132 -8.06 16.08 4.23
C VAL A 132 -9.00 17.20 4.64
N ALA A 133 -10.30 16.87 4.82
CA ALA A 133 -11.29 17.85 5.27
C ALA A 133 -11.05 18.32 6.71
N PHE A 134 -10.44 17.49 7.54
CA PHE A 134 -10.07 17.79 8.93
C PHE A 134 -9.07 16.76 9.47
N GLY A 135 -8.32 17.16 10.50
CA GLY A 135 -7.35 16.31 11.18
C GLY A 135 -5.97 16.29 10.52
N ARG A 136 -5.20 15.22 10.76
CA ARG A 136 -3.84 15.07 10.25
C ARG A 136 -3.85 14.51 8.83
N PRO A 137 -2.80 14.79 8.02
CA PRO A 137 -2.53 14.07 6.78
C PRO A 137 -2.57 12.55 6.94
N VAL A 138 -2.89 11.84 5.87
CA VAL A 138 -3.07 10.39 5.87
C VAL A 138 -1.97 9.74 5.04
N ASP A 139 -1.30 8.74 5.63
CA ASP A 139 -0.37 7.89 4.90
C ASP A 139 -1.15 7.00 3.91
N PRO A 140 -0.91 7.11 2.60
CA PRO A 140 -1.57 6.27 1.59
C PRO A 140 -1.34 4.77 1.81
N ASN A 141 -0.18 4.38 2.33
CA ASN A 141 0.11 2.97 2.63
C ASN A 141 -0.56 2.48 3.94
N ARG A 142 -1.17 3.36 4.74
CA ARG A 142 -1.85 3.02 6.01
C ARG A 142 -3.37 3.20 5.97
N ASN A 143 -3.95 3.31 4.75
CA ASN A 143 -5.39 3.58 4.57
C ASN A 143 -6.21 2.37 4.09
N PHE A 144 -5.66 1.15 4.17
CA PHE A 144 -6.38 -0.10 3.84
C PHE A 144 -7.17 -0.59 5.06
N ARG A 145 -8.30 0.07 5.34
CA ARG A 145 -9.10 -0.10 6.55
C ARG A 145 -10.57 -0.34 6.21
N ASP A 146 -11.29 -0.95 7.13
CA ASP A 146 -12.73 -1.21 6.96
C ASP A 146 -13.58 0.08 7.03
N ASP A 147 -13.07 1.13 7.68
CA ASP A 147 -13.72 2.45 7.76
C ASP A 147 -13.39 3.36 6.57
N THR A 148 -12.47 2.94 5.69
CA THR A 148 -12.12 3.61 4.44
C THR A 148 -12.20 2.65 3.23
N PRO A 149 -13.35 2.02 2.97
CA PRO A 149 -13.47 0.93 2.01
C PRO A 149 -13.32 1.36 0.55
N ASP A 150 -13.62 2.63 0.23
CA ASP A 150 -13.53 3.15 -1.13
C ASP A 150 -12.08 3.31 -1.58
N TYR A 151 -11.16 3.58 -0.65
CA TYR A 151 -9.73 3.62 -0.93
C TYR A 151 -9.25 2.24 -1.39
N ALA A 152 -9.38 1.22 -0.55
CA ALA A 152 -8.95 -0.13 -0.89
C ALA A 152 -9.62 -0.65 -2.19
N ARG A 153 -10.92 -0.39 -2.36
CA ARG A 153 -11.69 -0.78 -3.56
C ARG A 153 -11.17 -0.07 -4.82
N THR A 154 -10.70 1.16 -4.70
CA THR A 154 -10.18 1.92 -5.85
C THR A 154 -8.76 1.49 -6.20
N ILE A 155 -7.86 1.37 -5.21
CA ILE A 155 -6.48 0.93 -5.42
C ILE A 155 -6.44 -0.49 -6.00
N LEU A 156 -7.29 -1.39 -5.51
CA LEU A 156 -7.31 -2.80 -5.89
C LEU A 156 -8.36 -3.13 -6.98
N ALA A 157 -8.89 -2.12 -7.68
CA ALA A 157 -9.94 -2.32 -8.69
C ALA A 157 -9.54 -3.30 -9.82
N ASP A 158 -8.25 -3.33 -10.16
CA ASP A 158 -7.69 -4.17 -11.23
C ASP A 158 -7.15 -5.51 -10.74
N LEU A 159 -7.42 -5.90 -9.50
CA LEU A 159 -6.84 -7.12 -8.91
C LEU A 159 -7.26 -8.39 -9.66
N GLY A 160 -8.47 -8.41 -10.22
CA GLY A 160 -8.98 -9.55 -10.99
C GLY A 160 -9.43 -10.73 -10.11
N SER A 161 -9.86 -11.82 -10.79
CA SER A 161 -10.25 -13.07 -10.16
C SER A 161 -9.82 -14.25 -11.07
N PRO A 162 -8.82 -15.07 -10.66
CA PRO A 162 -8.08 -15.01 -9.40
C PRO A 162 -7.29 -13.72 -9.24
N ALA A 163 -6.99 -13.39 -7.98
CA ALA A 163 -6.21 -12.21 -7.67
C ALA A 163 -4.81 -12.31 -8.27
N ARG A 164 -4.39 -11.26 -8.99
CA ARG A 164 -3.02 -11.16 -9.50
C ARG A 164 -2.04 -10.80 -8.37
N LEU A 165 -0.76 -11.07 -8.61
CA LEU A 165 0.30 -10.65 -7.70
C LEU A 165 0.30 -9.13 -7.53
N ILE A 166 0.34 -8.68 -6.29
CA ILE A 166 0.53 -7.28 -5.91
C ILE A 166 1.98 -7.08 -5.52
N ILE A 167 2.64 -6.11 -6.13
CA ILE A 167 3.99 -5.70 -5.77
C ILE A 167 3.94 -4.22 -5.40
N ALA A 168 4.14 -3.92 -4.11
CA ALA A 168 4.33 -2.55 -3.66
C ALA A 168 5.80 -2.17 -3.81
N LEU A 169 6.05 -0.94 -4.23
CA LEU A 169 7.38 -0.42 -4.45
C LEU A 169 7.56 0.84 -3.61
N HIS A 170 8.66 0.88 -2.87
CA HIS A 170 8.99 1.97 -1.98
C HIS A 170 10.46 2.36 -2.07
N THR A 171 10.73 3.60 -1.63
CA THR A 171 12.05 3.99 -1.18
C THR A 171 11.95 4.49 0.26
N ASN A 172 12.89 4.07 1.11
CA ASN A 172 12.96 4.49 2.50
C ASN A 172 14.02 5.57 2.69
N GLN A 173 13.82 6.43 3.70
CA GLN A 173 14.76 7.49 4.03
C GLN A 173 16.03 6.91 4.67
N ALA A 174 17.15 7.65 4.55
CA ALA A 174 18.35 7.39 5.33
C ALA A 174 18.05 7.60 6.82
N GLY A 175 18.71 6.84 7.70
CA GLY A 175 18.60 7.04 9.14
C GLY A 175 18.22 5.79 9.94
N PHE A 176 18.63 4.59 9.47
CA PHE A 176 18.47 3.38 10.27
C PHE A 176 19.12 3.56 11.65
N ASP A 177 18.33 3.33 12.69
CA ASP A 177 18.81 3.32 14.07
C ASP A 177 19.00 1.87 14.54
N ALA A 178 20.26 1.45 14.71
CA ALA A 178 20.59 0.12 15.20
C ALA A 178 20.05 -0.14 16.62
N ALA A 179 19.81 0.92 17.42
CA ALA A 179 19.21 0.81 18.74
C ALA A 179 17.75 0.30 18.71
N GLU A 180 17.07 0.39 17.57
CA GLU A 180 15.75 -0.20 17.38
C GLU A 180 15.80 -1.72 17.15
N SER A 181 16.98 -2.30 16.94
CA SER A 181 17.18 -3.74 16.78
C SER A 181 17.38 -4.45 18.12
N GLU A 182 16.39 -5.24 18.52
CA GLU A 182 16.39 -5.92 19.84
C GLU A 182 17.22 -7.20 19.85
N CYS A 183 17.41 -7.87 18.70
CA CYS A 183 18.04 -9.18 18.63
C CYS A 183 19.42 -9.20 17.93
N ALA A 184 20.00 -8.06 17.64
CA ALA A 184 21.33 -7.94 17.06
C ALA A 184 22.15 -6.81 17.74
N PRO A 185 22.35 -6.89 19.08
CA PRO A 185 22.99 -5.82 19.83
C PRO A 185 24.46 -5.58 19.45
N ASP A 186 25.10 -6.54 18.77
CA ASP A 186 26.49 -6.48 18.36
C ASP A 186 26.69 -6.04 16.89
N GLN A 187 25.63 -5.63 16.21
CA GLN A 187 25.75 -5.09 14.85
C GLN A 187 26.45 -3.73 14.90
N PRO A 188 27.46 -3.49 14.03
CA PRO A 188 28.12 -2.20 14.02
C PRO A 188 27.14 -1.08 13.66
N GLU A 189 27.20 0.04 14.37
CA GLU A 189 26.34 1.22 14.23
C GLU A 189 26.26 1.81 12.81
N THR A 190 27.14 1.36 11.91
CA THR A 190 27.27 1.84 10.53
C THR A 190 26.66 0.92 9.49
N SER A 191 25.96 -0.14 9.87
CA SER A 191 25.61 -1.22 8.97
C SER A 191 24.24 -1.10 8.30
N GLY A 192 23.58 0.01 8.39
CA GLY A 192 22.36 0.32 7.64
C GLY A 192 22.24 1.82 7.46
N SER A 193 21.82 2.27 6.30
CA SER A 193 21.68 3.70 6.01
C SER A 193 20.22 4.15 5.82
N GLY A 194 19.32 3.24 5.48
CA GLY A 194 17.90 3.51 5.34
C GLY A 194 17.09 3.25 6.59
N GLU A 195 15.96 3.90 6.73
CA GLU A 195 15.00 3.69 7.83
C GLU A 195 14.53 2.23 7.91
N ILE A 196 14.35 1.58 6.76
CA ILE A 196 14.04 0.16 6.63
C ILE A 196 15.29 -0.59 6.24
N SER A 197 15.78 -1.46 7.12
CA SER A 197 16.98 -2.26 6.87
C SER A 197 16.74 -3.72 7.21
N VAL A 198 17.38 -4.63 6.46
CA VAL A 198 17.35 -6.06 6.80
C VAL A 198 18.02 -6.37 8.15
N LEU A 199 18.65 -5.37 8.77
CA LEU A 199 19.22 -5.48 10.11
C LEU A 199 18.21 -5.16 11.23
N LEU A 200 17.06 -4.60 10.90
CA LEU A 200 16.00 -4.35 11.87
C LEU A 200 15.44 -5.69 12.38
N CYS A 201 15.56 -5.92 13.68
CA CYS A 201 15.14 -7.13 14.35
C CYS A 201 14.38 -6.82 15.63
N SER A 202 13.15 -7.33 15.73
CA SER A 202 12.29 -7.19 16.90
C SER A 202 11.30 -8.36 16.96
N ASP A 203 10.40 -8.33 17.95
CA ASP A 203 9.28 -9.27 18.01
C ASP A 203 8.37 -9.23 16.76
N LEU A 204 8.37 -8.11 16.03
CA LEU A 204 7.54 -7.91 14.83
C LEU A 204 8.34 -8.11 13.54
N TYR A 205 9.65 -7.90 13.56
CA TYR A 205 10.50 -7.94 12.37
C TYR A 205 11.59 -8.99 12.52
N LEU A 206 11.54 -10.02 11.69
CA LEU A 206 12.49 -11.13 11.69
C LEU A 206 13.35 -11.05 10.44
N PRO A 207 14.60 -10.57 10.55
CA PRO A 207 15.48 -10.37 9.41
C PRO A 207 16.05 -11.69 8.88
N ARG A 208 16.25 -11.74 7.57
CA ARG A 208 16.99 -12.78 6.85
C ARG A 208 17.87 -12.10 5.80
N PRO A 209 19.08 -11.73 6.13
CA PRO A 209 20.03 -11.17 5.17
C PRO A 209 20.40 -12.17 4.07
N SER A 210 20.75 -11.66 2.89
CA SER A 210 21.39 -12.43 1.83
C SER A 210 22.74 -12.98 2.32
N ILE A 211 23.00 -14.25 2.05
CA ILE A 211 24.26 -14.90 2.45
C ILE A 211 25.43 -14.40 1.60
N ARG A 212 25.17 -14.12 0.32
CA ARG A 212 26.22 -13.65 -0.61
C ARG A 212 26.46 -12.17 -0.53
N ALA A 213 25.50 -11.39 0.00
CA ALA A 213 25.54 -9.93 0.05
C ALA A 213 26.00 -9.30 -1.29
N ALA A 214 25.56 -9.88 -2.40
CA ALA A 214 25.89 -9.40 -3.73
C ALA A 214 24.84 -8.39 -4.21
N TRP A 215 25.21 -7.48 -5.08
CA TRP A 215 24.28 -6.52 -5.67
C TRP A 215 23.00 -7.23 -6.16
N PRO A 216 21.81 -6.71 -5.89
CA PRO A 216 21.46 -5.47 -5.20
C PRO A 216 21.40 -5.59 -3.66
N TYR A 217 21.74 -6.74 -3.07
CA TYR A 217 21.64 -7.07 -1.64
C TYR A 217 22.94 -6.84 -0.88
N ASP A 218 23.95 -6.22 -1.50
CA ASP A 218 25.12 -5.62 -0.84
C ASP A 218 24.74 -4.38 0.01
N ASP A 219 23.53 -3.90 -0.19
CA ASP A 219 22.86 -2.82 0.53
C ASP A 219 21.80 -3.43 1.45
N THR A 220 21.90 -3.19 2.75
CA THR A 220 21.01 -3.74 3.77
C THR A 220 19.59 -3.17 3.68
N ASP A 221 19.42 -2.04 2.97
CA ASP A 221 18.17 -1.33 2.79
C ASP A 221 17.40 -1.80 1.53
N SER A 222 18.06 -2.59 0.67
CA SER A 222 17.42 -3.26 -0.46
C SER A 222 16.81 -4.58 0.03
N VAL A 223 15.52 -4.58 0.35
CA VAL A 223 14.85 -5.66 1.08
C VAL A 223 13.46 -5.96 0.55
N ALA A 224 13.08 -7.24 0.56
CA ALA A 224 11.70 -7.66 0.38
C ALA A 224 11.03 -7.82 1.75
N ILE A 225 9.88 -7.15 1.96
CA ILE A 225 9.09 -7.32 3.18
C ILE A 225 7.96 -8.31 2.89
N VAL A 226 7.91 -9.38 3.70
CA VAL A 226 6.93 -10.47 3.56
C VAL A 226 6.16 -10.64 4.86
N ALA A 227 4.88 -10.29 4.83
CA ALA A 227 4.01 -10.41 5.98
C ALA A 227 3.60 -11.87 6.24
N PHE A 228 3.50 -12.23 7.53
CA PHE A 228 2.95 -13.51 7.98
C PHE A 228 2.11 -13.32 9.25
N ALA A 229 1.13 -14.23 9.47
CA ALA A 229 0.27 -14.15 10.64
C ALA A 229 1.05 -14.42 11.94
N GLY A 230 0.78 -13.66 12.99
CA GLY A 230 1.54 -13.67 14.24
C GLY A 230 1.58 -15.00 14.99
N ASP A 231 0.64 -15.91 14.70
CA ASP A 231 0.56 -17.28 15.23
C ASP A 231 1.18 -18.34 14.28
N ARG A 232 1.86 -17.92 13.22
CA ARG A 232 2.43 -18.77 12.18
C ARG A 232 3.94 -18.62 12.06
N SER A 233 4.55 -19.49 11.26
CA SER A 233 5.96 -19.37 10.88
C SER A 233 6.15 -18.37 9.73
N PRO A 234 7.28 -17.64 9.67
CA PRO A 234 7.65 -16.80 8.52
C PRO A 234 7.56 -17.53 7.17
N ALA A 235 7.81 -18.84 7.15
CA ALA A 235 7.70 -19.67 5.95
C ALA A 235 6.27 -19.75 5.37
N THR A 236 5.25 -19.26 6.10
CA THR A 236 3.86 -19.17 5.62
C THR A 236 3.55 -17.87 4.89
N GLY A 237 4.44 -16.90 4.93
CA GLY A 237 4.32 -15.67 4.14
C GLY A 237 4.33 -15.99 2.65
N PHE A 238 3.65 -15.15 1.86
CA PHE A 238 3.57 -15.36 0.42
C PHE A 238 4.96 -15.41 -0.21
N CYS A 239 5.22 -16.42 -1.00
CA CYS A 239 6.49 -16.63 -1.73
C CYS A 239 7.76 -16.70 -0.86
N SER A 240 7.67 -16.69 0.46
CA SER A 240 8.79 -16.55 1.40
C SER A 240 9.95 -17.53 1.13
N ARG A 241 9.65 -18.80 0.84
CA ARG A 241 10.68 -19.83 0.54
C ARG A 241 11.40 -19.55 -0.76
N ALA A 242 10.66 -19.21 -1.82
CA ALA A 242 11.25 -18.97 -3.14
C ALA A 242 12.14 -17.71 -3.14
N LEU A 243 11.78 -16.67 -2.39
CA LEU A 243 12.62 -15.49 -2.19
C LEU A 243 13.86 -15.80 -1.34
N ALA A 244 13.69 -16.64 -0.31
CA ALA A 244 14.80 -17.15 0.50
C ALA A 244 15.81 -17.99 -0.30
N ASP A 245 15.30 -18.87 -1.16
CA ASP A 245 16.11 -19.70 -2.06
C ASP A 245 16.81 -18.87 -3.15
N ALA A 246 16.27 -17.71 -3.49
CA ALA A 246 16.90 -16.73 -4.38
C ALA A 246 17.94 -15.87 -3.68
N ASP A 247 18.14 -16.06 -2.38
CA ASP A 247 19.11 -15.33 -1.54
C ASP A 247 18.87 -13.83 -1.49
N MET A 248 17.59 -13.41 -1.41
CA MET A 248 17.23 -12.02 -1.20
C MET A 248 17.45 -11.59 0.26
N ASN A 249 17.68 -10.30 0.47
CA ASN A 249 17.41 -9.69 1.78
C ASN A 249 15.90 -9.75 2.03
N ILE A 250 15.49 -10.37 3.12
CA ILE A 250 14.07 -10.48 3.47
C ILE A 250 13.87 -10.00 4.89
N MET A 251 12.88 -9.17 5.10
CA MET A 251 12.33 -8.85 6.40
C MET A 251 10.95 -9.50 6.53
N PHE A 252 10.80 -10.46 7.43
CA PHE A 252 9.52 -11.07 7.72
C PHE A 252 8.77 -10.21 8.73
N GLU A 253 7.64 -9.64 8.31
CA GLU A 253 6.76 -8.83 9.15
C GLU A 253 5.74 -9.73 9.86
N ARG A 254 5.85 -9.84 11.18
CA ARG A 254 4.88 -10.56 12.02
C ARG A 254 3.65 -9.70 12.28
N VAL A 255 2.53 -10.03 11.67
CA VAL A 255 1.28 -9.29 11.82
C VAL A 255 0.45 -9.87 12.96
N VAL A 256 0.43 -9.18 14.09
CA VAL A 256 -0.41 -9.48 15.26
C VAL A 256 -1.69 -8.68 15.22
N LYS A 257 -1.59 -7.42 14.77
CA LYS A 257 -2.67 -6.45 14.65
C LYS A 257 -2.44 -5.62 13.39
N THR A 258 -3.52 -5.33 12.66
CA THR A 258 -3.38 -4.47 11.47
C THR A 258 -3.03 -3.03 11.86
N ASP A 259 -2.11 -2.46 11.11
CA ASP A 259 -1.74 -1.05 11.15
C ASP A 259 -2.40 -0.24 10.01
N GLY A 260 -3.20 -0.91 9.17
CA GLY A 260 -3.86 -0.34 8.00
C GLY A 260 -3.01 -0.35 6.73
N SER A 261 -1.82 -0.97 6.75
CA SER A 261 -0.96 -1.13 5.57
C SER A 261 -1.55 -2.10 4.55
N LEU A 262 -1.12 -1.95 3.28
CA LEU A 262 -1.48 -2.91 2.24
C LEU A 262 -0.93 -4.31 2.54
N SER A 263 0.26 -4.43 3.15
CA SER A 263 0.86 -5.71 3.53
C SER A 263 -0.04 -6.47 4.50
N ASN A 264 -0.51 -5.80 5.54
CA ASN A 264 -1.43 -6.38 6.52
C ASN A 264 -2.81 -6.69 5.91
N TYR A 265 -3.34 -5.77 5.10
CA TYR A 265 -4.60 -5.99 4.39
C TYR A 265 -4.53 -7.19 3.45
N ALA A 266 -3.46 -7.31 2.66
CA ALA A 266 -3.25 -8.42 1.75
C ALA A 266 -3.15 -9.75 2.51
N LEU A 267 -2.40 -9.80 3.62
CA LEU A 267 -2.32 -10.98 4.47
C LEU A 267 -3.69 -11.43 4.97
N TYR A 268 -4.49 -10.51 5.54
CA TYR A 268 -5.83 -10.84 6.04
C TYR A 268 -6.82 -11.24 4.96
N ARG A 269 -6.63 -10.76 3.74
CA ARG A 269 -7.49 -11.10 2.59
C ARG A 269 -6.96 -12.29 1.79
N GLY A 270 -5.80 -12.85 2.15
CA GLY A 270 -5.17 -13.94 1.43
C GLY A 270 -4.75 -13.55 0.00
N LEU A 271 -4.34 -12.30 -0.20
CA LEU A 271 -3.89 -11.80 -1.48
C LEU A 271 -2.39 -12.08 -1.67
N PRO A 272 -1.94 -12.43 -2.89
CA PRO A 272 -0.52 -12.56 -3.19
C PRO A 272 0.15 -11.18 -3.19
N TYR A 273 1.05 -10.94 -2.24
CA TYR A 273 1.65 -9.64 -2.00
C TYR A 273 3.11 -9.74 -1.61
N VAL A 274 3.92 -8.85 -2.16
CA VAL A 274 5.32 -8.60 -1.76
C VAL A 274 5.53 -7.09 -1.75
N ASN A 275 6.19 -6.56 -0.71
CA ASN A 275 6.70 -5.20 -0.69
C ASN A 275 8.20 -5.20 -0.98
N LEU A 276 8.67 -4.30 -1.83
CA LEU A 276 10.09 -4.11 -2.16
C LEU A 276 10.51 -2.70 -1.77
N GLU A 277 11.55 -2.64 -0.97
CA GLU A 277 12.14 -1.40 -0.45
C GLU A 277 13.58 -1.26 -0.91
N THR A 278 14.04 -0.02 -1.11
CA THR A 278 15.45 0.34 -1.19
C THR A 278 15.64 1.74 -0.63
N GLN A 279 16.86 2.12 -0.28
CA GLN A 279 17.12 3.47 0.20
C GLN A 279 16.80 4.52 -0.87
N ASP A 280 16.18 5.62 -0.47
CA ASP A 280 16.10 6.83 -1.30
C ASP A 280 17.50 7.46 -1.39
N ARG A 281 18.01 7.54 -2.61
CA ARG A 281 19.33 8.10 -2.92
C ARG A 281 19.23 9.48 -3.54
N GLY A 282 18.09 10.14 -3.35
CA GLY A 282 17.78 11.45 -3.87
C GLY A 282 17.36 11.44 -5.33
N VAL A 283 17.16 12.64 -5.86
CA VAL A 283 16.59 12.86 -7.19
C VAL A 283 17.65 13.11 -8.27
N GLU A 284 18.92 13.17 -7.89
CA GLU A 284 20.02 13.30 -8.85
C GLU A 284 20.16 12.03 -9.71
N PRO A 285 20.55 12.15 -10.99
CA PRO A 285 20.50 11.04 -11.94
C PRO A 285 21.21 9.76 -11.49
N VAL A 286 22.35 9.89 -10.78
CA VAL A 286 23.13 8.74 -10.31
C VAL A 286 22.40 8.02 -9.17
N GLY A 287 22.00 8.73 -8.12
CA GLY A 287 21.31 8.15 -6.96
C GLY A 287 19.94 7.58 -7.34
N LEU A 288 19.16 8.37 -8.07
CA LEU A 288 17.85 7.93 -8.58
C LEU A 288 17.98 6.69 -9.49
N GLY A 289 19.03 6.67 -10.34
CA GLY A 289 19.31 5.54 -11.23
C GLY A 289 19.70 4.28 -10.48
N ASP A 290 20.51 4.36 -9.40
CA ASP A 290 20.89 3.21 -8.58
C ASP A 290 19.69 2.65 -7.81
N ALA A 291 18.93 3.48 -7.11
CA ALA A 291 17.73 3.04 -6.38
C ALA A 291 16.73 2.34 -7.31
N ARG A 292 16.44 2.94 -8.47
CA ARG A 292 15.60 2.33 -9.50
C ARG A 292 16.15 0.98 -9.99
N ALA A 293 17.45 0.89 -10.24
CA ALA A 293 18.07 -0.33 -10.75
C ALA A 293 17.99 -1.47 -9.71
N ARG A 294 18.18 -1.17 -8.42
CA ARG A 294 18.01 -2.13 -7.32
C ARG A 294 16.57 -2.65 -7.25
N LEU A 295 15.58 -1.76 -7.29
CA LEU A 295 14.16 -2.15 -7.35
C LEU A 295 13.86 -3.05 -8.55
N LEU A 296 14.36 -2.73 -9.73
CA LEU A 296 14.16 -3.55 -10.93
C LEU A 296 14.79 -4.93 -10.79
N ALA A 297 15.99 -5.03 -10.24
CA ALA A 297 16.64 -6.32 -10.00
C ALA A 297 15.85 -7.19 -9.00
N MET A 298 15.32 -6.59 -7.94
CA MET A 298 14.43 -7.29 -7.00
C MET A 298 13.11 -7.71 -7.65
N ILE A 299 12.51 -6.85 -8.48
CA ILE A 299 11.32 -7.18 -9.28
C ILE A 299 11.58 -8.39 -10.16
N ASP A 300 12.71 -8.44 -10.86
CA ASP A 300 13.07 -9.56 -11.75
C ASP A 300 13.09 -10.90 -10.97
N VAL A 301 13.64 -10.90 -9.75
CA VAL A 301 13.62 -12.07 -8.87
C VAL A 301 12.19 -12.45 -8.46
N VAL A 302 11.39 -11.48 -8.01
CA VAL A 302 9.99 -11.72 -7.62
C VAL A 302 9.18 -12.27 -8.80
N MET A 303 9.33 -11.68 -9.99
CA MET A 303 8.64 -12.15 -11.18
C MET A 303 9.06 -13.57 -11.61
N ALA A 304 10.34 -13.88 -11.49
CA ALA A 304 10.85 -15.21 -11.82
C ALA A 304 10.44 -16.30 -10.80
N ARG A 305 10.26 -15.94 -9.52
CA ARG A 305 10.06 -16.88 -8.42
C ARG A 305 8.65 -16.95 -7.87
N CYS A 306 7.90 -15.85 -7.90
CA CYS A 306 6.61 -15.71 -7.23
C CYS A 306 5.43 -15.71 -8.20
N SER A 307 5.61 -15.30 -9.46
CA SER A 307 4.52 -15.24 -10.43
C SER A 307 3.90 -16.59 -10.79
N THR A 308 4.66 -17.68 -10.57
CA THR A 308 4.25 -19.07 -10.82
C THR A 308 3.79 -19.81 -9.56
N VAL A 309 3.87 -19.17 -8.39
CA VAL A 309 3.37 -19.77 -7.15
C VAL A 309 1.85 -19.84 -7.27
N ASP A 310 1.37 -21.03 -7.58
CA ASP A 310 -0.04 -21.32 -7.78
C ASP A 310 -0.90 -20.78 -6.62
N GLY A 311 -1.99 -20.12 -6.95
CA GLY A 311 -3.00 -19.69 -6.00
C GLY A 311 -3.63 -20.82 -5.15
N LEU A 312 -3.17 -22.05 -5.28
CA LEU A 312 -3.50 -23.21 -4.45
C LEU A 312 -3.07 -23.06 -2.99
N ALA A 313 -1.94 -22.42 -2.72
CA ALA A 313 -1.50 -22.15 -1.34
C ALA A 313 -2.41 -21.12 -0.65
N LEU A 314 -3.03 -20.25 -1.40
CA LEU A 314 -3.94 -19.20 -0.90
C LEU A 314 -5.37 -19.71 -0.67
N ARG A 315 -5.78 -20.79 -1.38
CA ARG A 315 -7.13 -21.40 -1.26
C ARG A 315 -7.38 -22.12 0.06
N THR A 316 -6.34 -22.44 0.82
CA THR A 316 -6.45 -23.22 2.07
C THR A 316 -6.60 -22.37 3.32
N TRP A 317 -6.61 -21.04 3.20
CA TRP A 317 -6.75 -20.14 4.33
C TRP A 317 -8.06 -19.33 4.22
N PRO A 318 -9.12 -19.74 4.94
CA PRO A 318 -10.32 -18.91 5.00
C PRO A 318 -9.96 -17.61 5.75
N PRO A 319 -10.29 -16.43 5.20
CA PRO A 319 -10.10 -15.18 5.90
C PRO A 319 -10.87 -15.25 7.23
N ARG A 320 -10.18 -15.22 8.35
CA ARG A 320 -10.85 -15.07 9.66
C ARG A 320 -11.47 -13.67 9.68
N PRO A 321 -12.78 -13.56 9.99
CA PRO A 321 -13.36 -12.24 10.22
C PRO A 321 -12.57 -11.57 11.37
N LEU A 322 -12.19 -10.32 11.16
CA LEU A 322 -11.55 -9.50 12.19
C LEU A 322 -12.44 -9.55 13.43
N ARG A 323 -11.94 -10.10 14.53
CA ARG A 323 -12.69 -10.08 15.79
C ARG A 323 -12.84 -8.63 16.21
N PRO A 324 -14.07 -8.12 16.43
CA PRO A 324 -14.25 -6.78 16.94
C PRO A 324 -13.48 -6.66 18.26
N ALA A 325 -12.73 -5.57 18.41
CA ALA A 325 -11.99 -5.29 19.63
C ALA A 325 -12.95 -5.38 20.82
N LYS A 326 -12.68 -6.24 21.80
CA LYS A 326 -13.45 -6.31 23.03
C LYS A 326 -13.44 -4.92 23.66
N ARG A 327 -14.61 -4.27 23.73
CA ARG A 327 -14.77 -3.06 24.53
C ARG A 327 -14.34 -3.39 25.95
N ARG A 328 -13.32 -2.68 26.46
CA ARG A 328 -13.02 -2.73 27.89
C ARG A 328 -14.22 -2.17 28.64
N PRO A 329 -14.73 -2.86 29.65
CA PRO A 329 -15.74 -2.27 30.53
C PRO A 329 -15.14 -1.03 31.22
N ARG A 330 -15.94 0.03 31.27
CA ARG A 330 -15.60 1.26 32.01
C ARG A 330 -15.55 1.01 33.50
#